data_249b45a65d1a8e09e94d49bb884b8035
#
_entry.id   249b45a65d1a8e09e94d49bb884b8035
#
_cell.length_a   1.000
_cell.length_b   1.000
_cell.length_c   1.000
_cell.angle_alpha   90.00
_cell.angle_beta   90.00
_cell.angle_gamma   90.00
#
_symmetry.space_group_name_H-M   'P 1'
#
loop_
_entity.id
_entity.type
_entity.pdbx_description
1 polymer ?
#
loop_
_entity_poly.entity_id
_entity_poly.type
_entity_poly.pdbx_seq_one_letter_code
_entity_poly.pdbx_strand_id
1 'polypeptide(L)'
;MFGSLKTREGRSFALEKCLHSHVWIEFDVAMFESMQEPDYHDSSDKNRFIQSSTPNQATASTATISLIVYYTPEFRDATADIEGFVNQAIAETNQGYANSQIPLVAELFCAKEARVSDSDNGIQLLRDFSTSLGTIRALRNSADIAILLVKNSNYCGVASRIYSIPSGSNYAWVLKGCALGYFTFAHEIGHLFGAGHNRLVYPFNSNFPYGHGYLIPNGYRTIMAYSAPNHRLRVNHYSSKDVSYNGNPTGNWKTNNAKVIFNNRFAMAASGGEENNCTLTSK
;
A
#
# COMPACT_ATOMS: atom_id res chain seq x y z
N MET A 1 17.06 -4.28 -13.42
CA MET A 1 16.33 -5.39 -12.77
C MET A 1 16.21 -5.03 -11.30
N PHE A 2 15.01 -5.05 -10.75
CA PHE A 2 14.73 -4.87 -9.35
C PHE A 2 14.17 -6.18 -8.80
N GLY A 3 14.30 -6.41 -7.51
CA GLY A 3 13.81 -7.61 -6.87
C GLY A 3 13.87 -7.49 -5.36
N SER A 4 13.11 -8.30 -4.66
CA SER A 4 13.25 -8.49 -3.22
C SER A 4 13.50 -9.94 -2.90
N LEU A 5 14.24 -10.20 -1.84
CA LEU A 5 14.59 -11.53 -1.36
C LEU A 5 14.43 -11.57 0.16
N LYS A 6 13.82 -12.63 0.66
CA LYS A 6 13.87 -12.99 2.09
C LYS A 6 14.58 -14.31 2.26
N THR A 7 15.56 -14.35 3.16
CA THR A 7 16.24 -15.60 3.50
C THR A 7 15.42 -16.44 4.49
N ARG A 8 15.74 -17.73 4.60
CA ARG A 8 15.13 -18.61 5.61
C ARG A 8 15.40 -18.16 7.04
N GLU A 9 16.50 -17.43 7.26
CA GLU A 9 16.88 -16.84 8.55
C GLU A 9 16.19 -15.50 8.83
N GLY A 10 15.31 -15.05 7.94
CA GLY A 10 14.48 -13.85 8.12
C GLY A 10 15.13 -12.54 7.69
N ARG A 11 16.32 -12.56 7.07
CA ARG A 11 16.93 -11.35 6.50
C ARG A 11 16.16 -10.92 5.25
N SER A 12 15.93 -9.62 5.11
CA SER A 12 15.23 -9.03 3.97
C SER A 12 16.20 -8.17 3.15
N PHE A 13 16.15 -8.33 1.84
CA PHE A 13 17.00 -7.62 0.90
C PHE A 13 16.17 -7.02 -0.22
N ALA A 14 16.54 -5.85 -0.75
CA ALA A 14 16.10 -5.36 -2.05
C ALA A 14 17.29 -5.31 -3.00
N LEU A 15 17.02 -5.61 -4.26
CA LEU A 15 17.95 -5.40 -5.35
C LEU A 15 17.76 -3.99 -5.88
N GLU A 16 18.75 -3.14 -5.70
CA GLU A 16 18.75 -1.79 -6.27
C GLU A 16 19.79 -1.65 -7.38
N LYS A 17 19.49 -0.85 -8.39
CA LYS A 17 20.43 -0.49 -9.43
C LYS A 17 21.28 0.69 -8.98
N CYS A 18 22.59 0.51 -8.95
CA CYS A 18 23.57 1.55 -8.68
C CYS A 18 24.44 1.77 -9.92
N LEU A 19 24.23 2.90 -10.63
CA LEU A 19 25.02 3.28 -11.82
C LEU A 19 25.16 2.15 -12.86
N HIS A 20 26.22 1.34 -12.76
CA HIS A 20 26.54 0.26 -13.70
C HIS A 20 26.41 -1.14 -13.09
N SER A 21 25.90 -1.27 -11.87
CA SER A 21 25.77 -2.54 -11.14
C SER A 21 24.44 -2.64 -10.44
N HIS A 22 24.12 -3.86 -9.97
CA HIS A 22 22.98 -4.11 -9.07
C HIS A 22 23.55 -4.53 -7.71
N VAL A 23 22.97 -4.00 -6.65
CA VAL A 23 23.38 -4.28 -5.28
C VAL A 23 22.20 -4.82 -4.49
N TRP A 24 22.42 -5.89 -3.73
CA TRP A 24 21.47 -6.35 -2.72
C TRP A 24 21.69 -5.53 -1.44
N ILE A 25 20.66 -4.80 -1.03
CA ILE A 25 20.66 -4.02 0.20
C ILE A 25 19.92 -4.81 1.26
N GLU A 26 20.59 -5.14 2.36
CA GLU A 26 19.95 -5.76 3.52
C GLU A 26 19.16 -4.73 4.31
N PHE A 27 17.93 -5.07 4.69
CA PHE A 27 17.09 -4.23 5.53
C PHE A 27 17.22 -4.63 6.99
N ASP A 28 17.40 -3.66 7.85
CA ASP A 28 17.21 -3.84 9.29
C ASP A 28 15.71 -3.85 9.60
N VAL A 29 15.13 -5.05 9.69
CA VAL A 29 13.71 -5.24 10.00
C VAL A 29 13.36 -4.67 11.38
N ALA A 30 14.28 -4.68 12.35
CA ALA A 30 14.04 -4.15 13.68
C ALA A 30 13.92 -2.61 13.65
N MET A 31 14.69 -1.93 12.79
CA MET A 31 14.55 -0.50 12.57
C MET A 31 13.16 -0.16 12.03
N PHE A 32 12.68 -0.89 11.01
CA PHE A 32 11.35 -0.63 10.44
C PHE A 32 10.20 -0.99 11.38
N GLU A 33 10.39 -1.96 12.27
CA GLU A 33 9.38 -2.31 13.29
C GLU A 33 9.14 -1.17 14.29
N SER A 34 10.14 -0.30 14.52
CA SER A 34 9.99 0.89 15.36
C SER A 34 9.27 2.05 14.66
N MET A 35 9.20 2.03 13.34
CA MET A 35 8.60 3.07 12.49
C MET A 35 7.15 2.72 12.12
N GLN A 36 6.34 2.30 13.09
CA GLN A 36 4.93 1.98 12.89
C GLN A 36 4.12 3.25 12.61
N GLU A 37 3.13 3.12 11.73
CA GLU A 37 2.27 4.23 11.32
C GLU A 37 1.42 4.75 12.47
N PRO A 38 1.16 6.07 12.53
CA PRO A 38 0.14 6.61 13.41
C PRO A 38 -1.25 6.18 12.91
N ASP A 39 -2.17 5.92 13.84
CA ASP A 39 -3.59 5.77 13.52
C ASP A 39 -4.14 7.14 13.09
N TYR A 40 -4.11 7.42 11.78
CA TYR A 40 -4.68 8.64 11.23
C TYR A 40 -6.13 8.42 10.82
N HIS A 41 -7.03 9.13 11.49
CA HIS A 41 -8.43 9.24 11.10
C HIS A 41 -8.72 10.66 10.65
N ASP A 42 -9.01 10.85 9.38
CA ASP A 42 -9.64 12.10 8.95
C ASP A 42 -11.11 12.10 9.42
N SER A 43 -11.41 12.92 10.43
CA SER A 43 -12.75 13.05 11.00
C SER A 43 -13.75 13.78 10.10
N SER A 44 -13.33 14.25 8.93
CA SER A 44 -14.17 15.00 7.99
C SER A 44 -15.10 14.12 7.13
N ASP A 45 -14.84 12.82 7.04
CA ASP A 45 -15.62 11.89 6.22
C ASP A 45 -16.80 11.27 7.01
N LYS A 46 -17.77 12.12 7.42
CA LYS A 46 -19.03 11.63 7.99
C LYS A 46 -19.97 11.21 6.87
N ASN A 47 -20.21 9.91 6.78
CA ASN A 47 -21.35 9.25 6.16
C ASN A 47 -21.50 9.27 4.64
N ARG A 48 -21.10 8.18 4.00
CA ARG A 48 -21.90 7.56 2.94
C ARG A 48 -21.74 6.04 2.96
N PHE A 49 -22.64 5.36 3.65
CA PHE A 49 -22.87 3.93 3.43
C PHE A 49 -23.51 3.75 2.05
N ILE A 50 -22.75 3.24 1.10
CA ILE A 50 -23.31 2.55 -0.05
C ILE A 50 -23.25 1.06 0.30
N GLN A 51 -24.37 0.50 0.74
CA GLN A 51 -24.55 -0.96 0.74
C GLN A 51 -24.42 -1.43 -0.71
N SER A 52 -23.26 -1.97 -1.08
CA SER A 52 -23.16 -2.74 -2.31
C SER A 52 -23.97 -4.03 -2.09
N SER A 53 -25.00 -4.20 -2.90
CA SER A 53 -25.73 -5.44 -3.05
C SER A 53 -24.77 -6.62 -3.16
N THR A 54 -25.06 -7.69 -2.42
CA THR A 54 -24.34 -8.97 -2.48
C THR A 54 -24.06 -9.37 -3.93
N PRO A 55 -22.82 -9.57 -4.34
CA PRO A 55 -22.56 -10.09 -5.67
C PRO A 55 -23.00 -11.57 -5.70
N ASN A 56 -23.91 -11.91 -6.61
CA ASN A 56 -24.03 -13.27 -7.08
C ASN A 56 -22.65 -13.78 -7.50
N GLN A 57 -22.37 -15.06 -7.27
CA GLN A 57 -21.16 -15.80 -7.67
C GLN A 57 -21.01 -15.91 -9.22
N ALA A 58 -21.07 -14.79 -9.92
CA ALA A 58 -20.60 -14.71 -11.30
C ALA A 58 -19.08 -14.57 -11.25
N THR A 59 -18.38 -15.37 -12.05
CA THR A 59 -16.94 -15.41 -12.31
C THR A 59 -16.25 -14.11 -11.92
N ALA A 60 -15.37 -14.15 -10.91
CA ALA A 60 -14.76 -12.96 -10.32
C ALA A 60 -13.92 -12.25 -11.39
N SER A 61 -14.54 -11.32 -12.13
CA SER A 61 -13.82 -10.50 -13.08
C SER A 61 -12.74 -9.71 -12.37
N THR A 62 -11.56 -9.65 -12.98
CA THR A 62 -10.44 -8.88 -12.48
C THR A 62 -10.74 -7.39 -12.66
N ALA A 63 -10.53 -6.61 -11.62
CA ALA A 63 -10.52 -5.15 -11.71
C ALA A 63 -9.08 -4.65 -11.94
N THR A 64 -8.93 -3.53 -12.60
CA THR A 64 -7.65 -2.84 -12.74
C THR A 64 -7.74 -1.48 -12.07
N ILE A 65 -6.77 -1.15 -11.22
CA ILE A 65 -6.62 0.18 -10.63
C ILE A 65 -5.42 0.89 -11.22
N SER A 66 -5.57 2.17 -11.50
CA SER A 66 -4.52 3.03 -12.00
C SER A 66 -3.84 3.78 -10.86
N LEU A 67 -2.50 3.78 -10.86
CA LEU A 67 -1.68 4.45 -9.86
C LEU A 67 -0.92 5.62 -10.49
N ILE A 68 -1.03 6.80 -9.89
CA ILE A 68 -0.06 7.86 -10.12
C ILE A 68 0.93 7.88 -8.96
N VAL A 69 2.23 7.74 -9.26
CA VAL A 69 3.29 7.72 -8.27
C VAL A 69 4.06 9.02 -8.32
N TYR A 70 4.00 9.76 -7.23
CA TYR A 70 4.83 10.93 -7.01
C TYR A 70 6.09 10.56 -6.22
N TYR A 71 7.13 11.36 -6.34
CA TYR A 71 8.34 11.23 -5.52
C TYR A 71 8.90 12.61 -5.17
N THR A 72 9.50 12.71 -3.98
CA THR A 72 10.15 13.94 -3.54
C THR A 72 11.50 14.16 -4.23
N PRO A 73 12.05 15.39 -4.27
CA PRO A 73 13.42 15.62 -4.73
C PRO A 73 14.44 14.76 -3.98
N GLU A 74 14.28 14.59 -2.68
CA GLU A 74 15.17 13.78 -1.84
C GLU A 74 15.10 12.29 -2.21
N PHE A 75 13.93 11.79 -2.58
CA PHE A 75 13.78 10.42 -3.11
C PHE A 75 14.47 10.29 -4.48
N ARG A 76 14.28 11.26 -5.39
CA ARG A 76 14.95 11.29 -6.69
C ARG A 76 16.46 11.20 -6.54
N ASP A 77 17.04 12.06 -5.68
CA ASP A 77 18.49 12.15 -5.50
C ASP A 77 19.09 10.87 -4.88
N ALA A 78 18.26 10.11 -4.14
CA ALA A 78 18.65 8.85 -3.53
C ALA A 78 18.33 7.60 -4.36
N THR A 79 17.77 7.74 -5.58
CA THR A 79 17.29 6.60 -6.37
C THR A 79 17.80 6.65 -7.80
N ALA A 80 18.72 5.77 -8.13
CA ALA A 80 19.38 5.75 -9.44
C ALA A 80 18.45 5.33 -10.60
N ASP A 81 17.39 4.58 -10.32
CA ASP A 81 16.40 4.11 -11.29
C ASP A 81 15.00 4.18 -10.67
N ILE A 82 14.36 5.34 -10.82
CA ILE A 82 13.04 5.59 -10.23
C ILE A 82 11.98 4.72 -10.89
N GLU A 83 12.00 4.62 -12.21
CA GLU A 83 11.02 3.83 -12.96
C GLU A 83 11.07 2.36 -12.55
N GLY A 84 12.26 1.78 -12.49
CA GLY A 84 12.42 0.41 -12.06
C GLY A 84 12.02 0.20 -10.60
N PHE A 85 12.28 1.16 -9.71
CA PHE A 85 11.83 1.09 -8.31
C PHE A 85 10.30 1.07 -8.21
N VAL A 86 9.62 1.99 -8.93
CA VAL A 86 8.16 2.08 -8.96
C VAL A 86 7.53 0.81 -9.53
N ASN A 87 8.07 0.33 -10.67
CA ASN A 87 7.58 -0.91 -11.28
C ASN A 87 7.74 -2.12 -10.36
N GLN A 88 8.83 -2.20 -9.59
CA GLN A 88 9.03 -3.26 -8.59
C GLN A 88 8.00 -3.16 -7.45
N ALA A 89 7.71 -1.96 -6.94
CA ALA A 89 6.72 -1.78 -5.87
C ALA A 89 5.31 -2.22 -6.33
N ILE A 90 4.95 -1.89 -7.58
CA ILE A 90 3.69 -2.32 -8.19
C ILE A 90 3.69 -3.84 -8.42
N ALA A 91 4.79 -4.41 -8.89
CA ALA A 91 4.89 -5.85 -9.09
C ALA A 91 4.76 -6.64 -7.77
N GLU A 92 5.39 -6.17 -6.67
CA GLU A 92 5.22 -6.76 -5.34
C GLU A 92 3.78 -6.65 -4.85
N THR A 93 3.11 -5.52 -5.10
CA THR A 93 1.70 -5.31 -4.77
C THR A 93 0.80 -6.29 -5.51
N ASN A 94 0.98 -6.43 -6.83
CA ASN A 94 0.26 -7.37 -7.67
C ASN A 94 0.51 -8.82 -7.24
N GLN A 95 1.74 -9.16 -6.87
CA GLN A 95 2.04 -10.47 -6.31
C GLN A 95 1.30 -10.70 -4.98
N GLY A 96 1.15 -9.66 -4.14
CA GLY A 96 0.36 -9.72 -2.91
C GLY A 96 -1.13 -10.00 -3.19
N TYR A 97 -1.69 -9.38 -4.20
CA TYR A 97 -3.06 -9.68 -4.65
C TYR A 97 -3.18 -11.12 -5.15
N ALA A 98 -2.27 -11.55 -6.02
CA ALA A 98 -2.27 -12.92 -6.56
C ALA A 98 -2.12 -13.97 -5.45
N ASN A 99 -1.15 -13.79 -4.54
CA ASN A 99 -0.94 -14.67 -3.39
C ASN A 99 -2.16 -14.78 -2.49
N SER A 100 -2.96 -13.72 -2.43
CA SER A 100 -4.18 -13.63 -1.59
C SER A 100 -5.46 -13.99 -2.35
N GLN A 101 -5.35 -14.43 -3.61
CA GLN A 101 -6.46 -14.75 -4.51
C GLN A 101 -7.43 -13.58 -4.71
N ILE A 102 -6.92 -12.37 -4.78
CA ILE A 102 -7.70 -11.16 -5.06
C ILE A 102 -7.60 -10.87 -6.56
N PRO A 103 -8.72 -10.90 -7.32
CA PRO A 103 -8.72 -10.59 -8.75
C PRO A 103 -8.63 -9.06 -8.96
N LEU A 104 -7.45 -8.52 -8.72
CA LEU A 104 -7.12 -7.10 -8.81
C LEU A 104 -5.72 -6.95 -9.39
N VAL A 105 -5.54 -5.97 -10.28
CA VAL A 105 -4.26 -5.58 -10.85
C VAL A 105 -4.07 -4.08 -10.64
N ALA A 106 -2.90 -3.69 -10.18
CA ALA A 106 -2.46 -2.31 -10.13
C ALA A 106 -1.56 -2.02 -11.33
N GLU A 107 -1.81 -0.92 -12.03
CA GLU A 107 -1.03 -0.47 -13.18
C GLU A 107 -0.51 0.94 -12.96
N LEU A 108 0.72 1.20 -13.39
CA LEU A 108 1.29 2.54 -13.35
C LEU A 108 0.64 3.41 -14.43
N PHE A 109 -0.09 4.44 -14.02
CA PHE A 109 -0.53 5.48 -14.93
C PHE A 109 0.63 6.42 -15.29
N CYS A 110 1.33 6.96 -14.28
CA CYS A 110 2.56 7.68 -14.46
C CYS A 110 3.36 7.89 -13.17
N ALA A 111 4.66 8.22 -13.31
CA ALA A 111 5.50 8.63 -12.20
C ALA A 111 6.06 10.05 -12.45
N LYS A 112 6.05 10.91 -11.42
CA LYS A 112 6.55 12.29 -11.53
C LYS A 112 7.01 12.89 -10.21
N GLU A 113 7.88 13.89 -10.29
CA GLU A 113 8.34 14.62 -9.12
C GLU A 113 7.20 15.47 -8.53
N ALA A 114 7.06 15.42 -7.20
CA ALA A 114 6.15 16.25 -6.44
C ALA A 114 6.83 17.56 -6.02
N ARG A 115 6.03 18.60 -5.78
CA ARG A 115 6.49 19.85 -5.16
C ARG A 115 6.32 19.78 -3.63
N VAL A 116 6.76 18.68 -3.04
CA VAL A 116 6.70 18.40 -1.61
C VAL A 116 8.06 17.86 -1.22
N SER A 117 8.61 18.34 -0.12
CA SER A 117 9.86 17.81 0.46
C SER A 117 9.56 16.79 1.54
N ASP A 118 10.55 15.97 1.86
CA ASP A 118 10.50 15.02 2.96
C ASP A 118 10.21 15.72 4.31
N SER A 119 9.58 15.01 5.22
CA SER A 119 9.29 15.50 6.56
C SER A 119 9.28 14.36 7.58
N ASP A 120 9.86 14.61 8.76
CA ASP A 120 9.77 13.69 9.89
C ASP A 120 8.35 13.64 10.49
N ASN A 121 7.53 14.66 10.26
CA ASN A 121 6.13 14.65 10.65
C ASN A 121 5.27 14.01 9.52
N GLY A 122 5.07 12.71 9.60
CA GLY A 122 4.34 11.95 8.58
C GLY A 122 2.89 12.39 8.35
N ILE A 123 2.20 12.90 9.37
CA ILE A 123 0.84 13.44 9.22
C ILE A 123 0.88 14.78 8.48
N GLN A 124 1.84 15.64 8.80
CA GLN A 124 2.01 16.90 8.08
C GLN A 124 2.40 16.64 6.62
N LEU A 125 3.30 15.69 6.38
CA LEU A 125 3.68 15.26 5.03
C LEU A 125 2.47 14.80 4.20
N LEU A 126 1.55 14.04 4.80
CA LEU A 126 0.32 13.62 4.15
C LEU A 126 -0.58 14.82 3.78
N ARG A 127 -0.68 15.81 4.66
CA ARG A 127 -1.43 17.06 4.41
C ARG A 127 -0.81 17.90 3.30
N ASP A 128 0.52 18.05 3.32
CA ASP A 128 1.27 18.81 2.30
C ASP A 128 1.12 18.15 0.93
N PHE A 129 1.20 16.82 0.89
CA PHE A 129 0.93 16.05 -0.32
C PHE A 129 -0.51 16.24 -0.80
N SER A 130 -1.51 16.12 0.08
CA SER A 130 -2.91 16.38 -0.24
C SER A 130 -3.13 17.77 -0.83
N THR A 131 -2.51 18.79 -0.23
CA THR A 131 -2.59 20.18 -0.69
C THR A 131 -1.96 20.33 -2.07
N SER A 132 -0.81 19.69 -2.31
CA SER A 132 -0.15 19.69 -3.61
C SER A 132 -1.01 19.01 -4.69
N LEU A 133 -1.70 17.92 -4.35
CA LEU A 133 -2.66 17.25 -5.24
C LEU A 133 -3.88 18.13 -5.55
N GLY A 134 -4.33 18.95 -4.61
CA GLY A 134 -5.40 19.93 -4.83
C GLY A 134 -5.08 20.96 -5.90
N THR A 135 -3.80 21.35 -6.01
CA THR A 135 -3.29 22.25 -7.06
C THR A 135 -3.13 21.54 -8.41
N ILE A 136 -3.02 20.20 -8.43
CA ILE A 136 -2.85 19.36 -9.63
C ILE A 136 -4.14 18.55 -9.90
N ARG A 137 -5.27 19.17 -9.73
CA ARG A 137 -6.60 18.53 -9.78
C ARG A 137 -6.87 17.72 -11.05
N ALA A 138 -6.34 18.15 -12.19
CA ALA A 138 -6.48 17.44 -13.47
C ALA A 138 -5.82 16.05 -13.45
N LEU A 139 -4.65 15.93 -12.83
CA LEU A 139 -3.92 14.64 -12.75
C LEU A 139 -4.48 13.69 -11.70
N ARG A 140 -5.09 14.23 -10.65
CA ARG A 140 -5.79 13.44 -9.64
C ARG A 140 -7.05 12.76 -10.20
N ASN A 141 -7.69 13.41 -11.18
CA ASN A 141 -8.88 12.87 -11.83
C ASN A 141 -8.55 11.77 -12.86
N SER A 142 -7.26 11.52 -13.12
CA SER A 142 -6.82 10.57 -14.15
C SER A 142 -6.43 9.20 -13.59
N ALA A 143 -6.18 9.09 -12.27
CA ALA A 143 -5.80 7.83 -11.63
C ALA A 143 -6.64 7.55 -10.39
N ASP A 144 -6.84 6.27 -10.07
CA ASP A 144 -7.64 5.83 -8.93
C ASP A 144 -6.95 6.13 -7.59
N ILE A 145 -5.62 6.03 -7.55
CA ILE A 145 -4.81 6.20 -6.35
C ILE A 145 -3.57 7.06 -6.65
N ALA A 146 -3.23 7.97 -5.73
CA ALA A 146 -1.99 8.73 -5.74
C ALA A 146 -1.07 8.31 -4.59
N ILE A 147 0.18 7.93 -4.89
CA ILE A 147 1.19 7.55 -3.89
C ILE A 147 2.38 8.50 -3.98
N LEU A 148 2.85 9.03 -2.84
CA LEU A 148 4.10 9.77 -2.74
C LEU A 148 5.20 8.88 -2.16
N LEU A 149 6.33 8.78 -2.86
CA LEU A 149 7.54 8.12 -2.37
C LEU A 149 8.47 9.16 -1.76
N VAL A 150 8.95 8.90 -0.55
CA VAL A 150 9.84 9.79 0.22
C VAL A 150 11.10 9.06 0.65
N LYS A 151 12.19 9.80 0.87
CA LYS A 151 13.48 9.24 1.30
C LYS A 151 13.61 9.21 2.81
N ASN A 152 13.06 10.20 3.50
CA ASN A 152 13.20 10.38 4.96
C ASN A 152 11.82 10.61 5.59
N SER A 153 11.54 9.90 6.66
CA SER A 153 10.41 10.11 7.56
C SER A 153 10.57 9.25 8.81
N ASN A 154 9.81 9.57 9.87
CA ASN A 154 9.76 8.78 11.11
C ASN A 154 8.79 7.59 11.03
N TYR A 155 8.07 7.43 9.91
CA TYR A 155 7.14 6.33 9.67
C TYR A 155 7.45 5.64 8.35
N CYS A 156 7.02 4.40 8.20
CA CYS A 156 7.13 3.66 6.94
C CYS A 156 6.16 4.15 5.87
N GLY A 157 5.00 4.66 6.26
CA GLY A 157 3.99 5.20 5.38
C GLY A 157 2.79 5.71 6.15
N VAL A 158 1.90 6.43 5.48
CA VAL A 158 0.60 6.87 6.01
C VAL A 158 -0.39 6.98 4.86
N ALA A 159 -1.56 6.34 4.99
CA ALA A 159 -2.67 6.50 4.07
C ALA A 159 -3.65 7.58 4.53
N SER A 160 -4.31 8.26 3.58
CA SER A 160 -5.34 9.27 3.86
C SER A 160 -6.57 8.70 4.56
N ARG A 161 -6.72 7.39 4.56
CA ARG A 161 -7.85 6.67 5.14
C ARG A 161 -7.45 5.31 5.65
N ILE A 162 -8.15 4.91 6.70
CA ILE A 162 -8.19 3.55 7.20
C ILE A 162 -9.67 3.22 7.43
N TYR A 163 -10.14 2.04 7.00
CA TYR A 163 -11.49 1.52 7.24
C TYR A 163 -12.65 2.26 6.54
N SER A 164 -12.39 3.07 5.53
CA SER A 164 -13.45 3.75 4.75
C SER A 164 -13.59 3.19 3.33
N ILE A 165 -14.73 3.45 2.71
CA ILE A 165 -14.99 3.06 1.33
C ILE A 165 -14.21 4.00 0.40
N PRO A 166 -13.68 3.49 -0.73
CA PRO A 166 -13.01 4.33 -1.72
C PRO A 166 -13.87 5.53 -2.14
N SER A 167 -13.31 6.72 -2.09
CA SER A 167 -13.92 7.96 -2.56
C SER A 167 -12.81 8.82 -3.16
N GLY A 168 -13.08 9.77 -4.01
CA GLY A 168 -12.09 10.54 -4.79
C GLY A 168 -10.89 11.20 -4.05
N SER A 169 -10.49 10.70 -2.89
CA SER A 169 -9.37 11.18 -2.08
C SER A 169 -8.44 10.02 -1.68
N ASN A 170 -8.12 9.14 -2.61
CA ASN A 170 -7.28 7.97 -2.37
C ASN A 170 -5.80 8.34 -2.54
N TYR A 171 -5.14 8.74 -1.47
CA TYR A 171 -3.72 9.07 -1.49
C TYR A 171 -3.00 8.58 -0.24
N ALA A 172 -1.72 8.28 -0.40
CA ALA A 172 -0.84 7.85 0.68
C ALA A 172 0.59 8.28 0.38
N TRP A 173 1.47 8.21 1.37
CA TRP A 173 2.90 8.28 1.13
C TRP A 173 3.61 7.06 1.72
N VAL A 174 4.80 6.74 1.19
CA VAL A 174 5.59 5.56 1.56
C VAL A 174 7.07 5.91 1.59
N LEU A 175 7.74 5.51 2.67
CA LEU A 175 9.19 5.64 2.82
C LEU A 175 9.92 4.66 1.90
N LYS A 176 10.94 5.14 1.18
CA LYS A 176 11.78 4.34 0.27
C LYS A 176 12.22 3.01 0.88
N GLY A 177 12.80 3.05 2.08
CA GLY A 177 13.34 1.87 2.75
C GLY A 177 12.30 0.83 3.12
N CYS A 178 11.02 1.22 3.26
CA CYS A 178 9.92 0.32 3.61
C CYS A 178 9.11 -0.16 2.39
N ALA A 179 9.26 0.49 1.23
CA ALA A 179 8.41 0.24 0.07
C ALA A 179 8.56 -1.17 -0.47
N LEU A 180 9.81 -1.62 -0.69
CA LEU A 180 10.14 -2.91 -1.27
C LEU A 180 10.52 -3.93 -0.19
N GLY A 181 10.12 -5.18 -0.36
CA GLY A 181 10.47 -6.29 0.55
C GLY A 181 9.80 -6.24 1.92
N TYR A 182 9.51 -5.05 2.46
CA TYR A 182 8.71 -4.87 3.66
C TYR A 182 7.22 -4.65 3.33
N PHE A 183 6.90 -4.47 2.03
CA PHE A 183 5.55 -4.38 1.46
C PHE A 183 4.71 -3.20 1.97
N THR A 184 5.34 -2.10 2.39
CA THR A 184 4.57 -0.94 2.86
C THR A 184 3.81 -0.28 1.71
N PHE A 185 4.32 -0.32 0.48
CA PHE A 185 3.59 0.19 -0.67
C PHE A 185 2.21 -0.50 -0.83
N ALA A 186 2.19 -1.83 -0.74
CA ALA A 186 0.95 -2.61 -0.75
C ALA A 186 0.09 -2.37 0.51
N HIS A 187 0.72 -2.14 1.67
CA HIS A 187 0.05 -1.87 2.94
C HIS A 187 -0.77 -0.58 2.88
N GLU A 188 -0.16 0.53 2.45
CA GLU A 188 -0.86 1.82 2.33
C GLU A 188 -2.01 1.75 1.34
N ILE A 189 -1.81 1.10 0.19
CA ILE A 189 -2.90 0.85 -0.75
C ILE A 189 -4.01 0.02 -0.09
N GLY A 190 -3.66 -0.98 0.71
CA GLY A 190 -4.62 -1.79 1.47
C GLY A 190 -5.53 -0.94 2.35
N HIS A 191 -4.99 0.07 3.05
CA HIS A 191 -5.78 1.02 3.84
C HIS A 191 -6.79 1.80 3.01
N LEU A 192 -6.40 2.23 1.81
CA LEU A 192 -7.29 2.96 0.90
C LEU A 192 -8.49 2.12 0.45
N PHE A 193 -8.37 0.79 0.46
CA PHE A 193 -9.49 -0.15 0.26
C PHE A 193 -10.34 -0.38 1.52
N GLY A 194 -9.90 0.07 2.68
CA GLY A 194 -10.55 -0.16 3.97
C GLY A 194 -10.00 -1.35 4.77
N ALA A 195 -8.90 -1.95 4.32
CA ALA A 195 -8.21 -2.99 5.08
C ALA A 195 -7.54 -2.41 6.32
N GLY A 196 -7.62 -3.13 7.43
CA GLY A 196 -7.13 -2.66 8.72
C GLY A 196 -6.04 -3.53 9.33
N HIS A 197 -5.37 -2.97 10.35
CA HIS A 197 -4.34 -3.65 11.12
C HIS A 197 -4.89 -4.86 11.87
N ASN A 198 -3.99 -5.64 12.48
CA ASN A 198 -4.39 -6.79 13.29
C ASN A 198 -5.15 -6.36 14.55
N ARG A 199 -6.06 -7.21 15.01
CA ARG A 199 -7.00 -6.94 16.12
C ARG A 199 -6.32 -6.63 17.46
N LEU A 200 -5.06 -7.01 17.66
CA LEU A 200 -4.32 -6.66 18.87
C LEU A 200 -4.00 -5.17 18.94
N VAL A 201 -3.80 -4.52 17.80
CA VAL A 201 -3.50 -3.08 17.70
C VAL A 201 -4.79 -2.30 17.53
N TYR A 202 -5.68 -2.78 16.66
CA TYR A 202 -6.96 -2.14 16.39
C TYR A 202 -8.11 -3.14 16.45
N PRO A 203 -8.80 -3.24 17.59
CA PRO A 203 -9.82 -4.28 17.82
C PRO A 203 -11.12 -4.06 17.04
N PHE A 204 -11.39 -2.83 16.60
CA PHE A 204 -12.66 -2.46 15.97
C PHE A 204 -12.44 -1.88 14.56
N ASN A 205 -13.22 -2.40 13.61
CA ASN A 205 -13.41 -1.83 12.29
C ASN A 205 -14.92 -1.77 12.05
N SER A 206 -15.50 -0.59 12.15
CA SER A 206 -16.96 -0.41 12.06
C SER A 206 -17.51 -0.73 10.68
N ASN A 207 -16.75 -0.43 9.61
CA ASN A 207 -17.20 -0.64 8.24
C ASN A 207 -16.98 -2.09 7.78
N PHE A 208 -15.87 -2.70 8.23
CA PHE A 208 -15.50 -4.05 7.86
C PHE A 208 -15.06 -4.86 9.10
N PRO A 209 -16.01 -5.39 9.91
CA PRO A 209 -15.69 -6.05 11.17
C PRO A 209 -14.72 -7.26 11.03
N TYR A 210 -14.54 -7.76 9.81
CA TYR A 210 -13.59 -8.80 9.43
C TYR A 210 -12.31 -8.26 8.77
N GLY A 211 -12.24 -6.95 8.49
CA GLY A 211 -11.16 -6.30 7.76
C GLY A 211 -9.92 -6.06 8.63
N HIS A 212 -9.27 -7.10 9.06
CA HIS A 212 -8.10 -7.05 9.93
C HIS A 212 -6.95 -7.90 9.39
N GLY A 213 -5.72 -7.41 9.58
CA GLY A 213 -4.51 -8.20 9.40
C GLY A 213 -4.44 -9.39 10.36
N TYR A 214 -3.58 -10.36 10.06
CA TYR A 214 -3.47 -11.60 10.80
C TYR A 214 -2.03 -11.92 11.17
N LEU A 215 -1.84 -12.38 12.42
CA LEU A 215 -0.59 -12.93 12.89
C LEU A 215 -0.62 -14.45 12.63
N ILE A 216 0.15 -14.87 11.63
CA ILE A 216 0.20 -16.26 11.18
C ILE A 216 1.07 -17.06 12.18
N PRO A 217 0.67 -18.28 12.58
CA PRO A 217 1.53 -19.13 13.39
C PRO A 217 2.95 -19.27 12.83
N ASN A 218 3.91 -19.58 13.69
CA ASN A 218 5.34 -19.76 13.34
C ASN A 218 6.08 -18.47 12.94
N GLY A 219 5.66 -17.33 13.47
CA GLY A 219 6.46 -16.10 13.42
C GLY A 219 6.19 -15.18 12.24
N TYR A 220 5.17 -15.47 11.43
CA TYR A 220 4.80 -14.66 10.26
C TYR A 220 3.64 -13.71 10.56
N ARG A 221 3.47 -12.70 9.71
CA ARG A 221 2.33 -11.79 9.71
C ARG A 221 1.97 -11.35 8.28
N THR A 222 0.71 -11.08 8.06
CA THR A 222 0.22 -10.60 6.76
C THR A 222 0.57 -9.13 6.53
N ILE A 223 0.41 -8.63 5.29
CA ILE A 223 0.76 -7.26 4.88
C ILE A 223 0.22 -6.22 5.87
N MET A 224 -1.05 -6.28 6.24
CA MET A 224 -1.70 -5.28 7.11
C MET A 224 -1.44 -5.47 8.60
N ALA A 225 -0.76 -6.54 9.04
CA ALA A 225 -0.50 -6.76 10.44
C ALA A 225 0.76 -6.03 10.89
N TYR A 226 0.70 -5.37 12.06
CA TYR A 226 1.87 -4.88 12.76
C TYR A 226 2.66 -6.04 13.36
N SER A 227 3.92 -5.80 13.69
CA SER A 227 4.72 -6.79 14.38
C SER A 227 4.18 -7.04 15.79
N ALA A 228 4.42 -8.25 16.27
CA ALA A 228 4.11 -8.66 17.63
C ALA A 228 5.23 -9.58 18.11
N PRO A 229 5.38 -9.81 19.41
CA PRO A 229 6.32 -10.82 19.89
C PRO A 229 6.18 -12.13 19.12
N ASN A 230 7.28 -12.63 18.56
CA ASN A 230 7.34 -13.84 17.73
C ASN A 230 6.63 -13.77 16.35
N HIS A 231 6.20 -12.59 15.86
CA HIS A 231 5.55 -12.42 14.56
C HIS A 231 6.19 -11.25 13.78
N ARG A 232 7.50 -11.33 13.55
CA ARG A 232 8.27 -10.24 12.93
C ARG A 232 8.26 -10.24 11.41
N LEU A 233 8.20 -11.43 10.80
CA LEU A 233 8.33 -11.56 9.35
C LEU A 233 7.02 -11.26 8.63
N ARG A 234 6.95 -10.11 7.96
CA ARG A 234 5.83 -9.79 7.07
C ARG A 234 5.95 -10.62 5.79
N VAL A 235 4.87 -11.28 5.41
CA VAL A 235 4.76 -12.04 4.16
C VAL A 235 3.87 -11.31 3.17
N ASN A 236 4.13 -11.47 1.88
CA ASN A 236 3.38 -10.81 0.82
C ASN A 236 2.01 -11.46 0.59
N HIS A 237 1.18 -11.43 1.65
CA HIS A 237 -0.21 -11.91 1.64
C HIS A 237 -1.08 -10.95 2.44
N TYR A 238 -2.23 -10.58 1.91
CA TYR A 238 -3.31 -10.05 2.73
C TYR A 238 -3.95 -11.20 3.52
N SER A 239 -4.52 -10.90 4.68
CA SER A 239 -5.21 -11.93 5.46
C SER A 239 -6.41 -12.48 4.69
N SER A 240 -6.54 -13.81 4.64
CA SER A 240 -7.63 -14.52 3.98
C SER A 240 -7.96 -15.81 4.74
N LYS A 241 -9.26 -16.09 4.88
CA LYS A 241 -9.70 -17.37 5.45
C LYS A 241 -9.50 -18.55 4.48
N ASP A 242 -9.30 -18.26 3.20
CA ASP A 242 -9.27 -19.25 2.11
C ASP A 242 -7.85 -19.53 1.59
N VAL A 243 -6.84 -18.83 2.12
CA VAL A 243 -5.45 -18.91 1.68
C VAL A 243 -4.54 -19.34 2.82
N SER A 244 -3.53 -20.15 2.54
CA SER A 244 -2.51 -20.58 3.49
C SER A 244 -1.12 -20.17 3.03
N TYR A 245 -0.24 -19.89 4.00
CA TYR A 245 1.18 -19.68 3.81
C TYR A 245 1.97 -20.71 4.64
N ASN A 246 2.85 -21.48 4.00
CA ASN A 246 3.60 -22.57 4.63
C ASN A 246 2.71 -23.51 5.46
N GLY A 247 1.54 -23.87 4.92
CA GLY A 247 0.58 -24.77 5.58
C GLY A 247 -0.27 -24.14 6.69
N ASN A 248 -0.04 -22.86 7.02
CA ASN A 248 -0.83 -22.15 8.05
C ASN A 248 -1.82 -21.20 7.37
N PRO A 249 -3.08 -21.10 7.83
CA PRO A 249 -4.05 -20.12 7.34
C PRO A 249 -3.48 -18.70 7.44
N THR A 250 -3.70 -17.86 6.44
CA THR A 250 -3.32 -16.44 6.45
C THR A 250 -4.37 -15.56 7.12
N GLY A 251 -5.50 -16.12 7.54
CA GLY A 251 -6.58 -15.42 8.20
C GLY A 251 -7.70 -16.36 8.64
N ASN A 252 -8.81 -15.78 9.03
CA ASN A 252 -10.04 -16.49 9.41
C ASN A 252 -11.27 -15.60 9.14
N TRP A 253 -12.45 -16.00 9.59
CA TRP A 253 -13.69 -15.24 9.38
C TRP A 253 -13.72 -13.85 10.06
N LYS A 254 -12.86 -13.60 11.07
CA LYS A 254 -12.71 -12.31 11.76
C LYS A 254 -11.52 -11.48 11.23
N THR A 255 -10.66 -12.08 10.40
CA THR A 255 -9.44 -11.46 9.89
C THR A 255 -9.29 -11.80 8.40
N ASN A 256 -9.89 -10.97 7.53
CA ASN A 256 -10.00 -11.23 6.10
C ASN A 256 -9.93 -9.92 5.29
N ASN A 257 -8.74 -9.32 5.21
CA ASN A 257 -8.50 -8.11 4.42
C ASN A 257 -8.63 -8.39 2.91
N ALA A 258 -8.34 -9.60 2.46
CA ALA A 258 -8.55 -9.99 1.06
C ALA A 258 -10.02 -9.82 0.65
N LYS A 259 -10.97 -10.16 1.53
CA LYS A 259 -12.40 -9.95 1.28
C LYS A 259 -12.77 -8.46 1.23
N VAL A 260 -12.13 -7.61 2.05
CA VAL A 260 -12.35 -6.15 2.00
C VAL A 260 -11.92 -5.59 0.65
N ILE A 261 -10.69 -5.91 0.22
CA ILE A 261 -10.14 -5.46 -1.06
C ILE A 261 -10.98 -6.01 -2.22
N PHE A 262 -11.33 -7.29 -2.19
CA PHE A 262 -12.19 -7.92 -3.19
C PHE A 262 -13.53 -7.18 -3.35
N ASN A 263 -14.21 -6.88 -2.24
CA ASN A 263 -15.52 -6.22 -2.28
C ASN A 263 -15.44 -4.80 -2.83
N ASN A 264 -14.34 -4.09 -2.56
CA ASN A 264 -14.18 -2.68 -2.91
C ASN A 264 -13.42 -2.46 -4.23
N ARG A 265 -12.95 -3.54 -4.93
CA ARG A 265 -12.07 -3.40 -6.09
C ARG A 265 -12.66 -2.60 -7.25
N PHE A 266 -13.95 -2.77 -7.54
CA PHE A 266 -14.61 -2.02 -8.62
C PHE A 266 -14.93 -0.58 -8.22
N ALA A 267 -15.26 -0.33 -6.95
CA ALA A 267 -15.46 1.03 -6.46
C ALA A 267 -14.15 1.82 -6.48
N MET A 268 -13.02 1.17 -6.20
CA MET A 268 -11.71 1.78 -6.31
C MET A 268 -11.34 2.03 -7.78
N ALA A 269 -11.51 1.05 -8.67
CA ALA A 269 -11.21 1.16 -10.10
C ALA A 269 -12.09 2.19 -10.83
N ALA A 270 -13.19 2.64 -10.22
CA ALA A 270 -14.05 3.68 -10.75
C ALA A 270 -13.85 5.03 -10.04
N SER A 271 -12.85 5.17 -9.18
CA SER A 271 -12.62 6.39 -8.40
C SER A 271 -11.77 7.44 -9.13
N GLY A 272 -11.04 7.02 -10.17
CA GLY A 272 -10.30 7.89 -11.09
C GLY A 272 -11.17 8.45 -12.22
N GLY A 273 -10.62 9.41 -12.97
CA GLY A 273 -11.27 9.96 -14.16
C GLY A 273 -10.77 9.32 -15.45
N GLU A 274 -11.40 9.66 -16.57
CA GLU A 274 -11.07 9.11 -17.90
C GLU A 274 -9.95 9.87 -18.65
N GLU A 275 -9.30 10.87 -18.05
CA GLU A 275 -8.27 11.64 -18.73
C GLU A 275 -6.93 10.88 -18.84
N ASN A 276 -6.57 10.51 -20.06
CA ASN A 276 -5.42 9.65 -20.39
C ASN A 276 -4.09 10.40 -20.61
N ASN A 277 -3.88 11.62 -20.12
CA ASN A 277 -2.68 12.38 -20.42
C ASN A 277 -1.79 12.60 -19.18
N CYS A 278 -0.75 11.77 -19.04
CA CYS A 278 0.41 12.05 -18.19
C CYS A 278 1.36 13.08 -18.83
N THR A 279 0.83 14.10 -19.50
CA THR A 279 1.67 15.14 -20.10
C THR A 279 2.27 16.00 -19.00
N LEU A 280 3.60 15.93 -18.89
CA LEU A 280 4.42 16.86 -18.13
C LEU A 280 4.21 18.27 -18.74
N THR A 281 3.43 19.13 -18.10
CA THR A 281 3.58 20.56 -18.33
C THR A 281 4.88 20.98 -17.65
N SER A 282 5.98 20.96 -18.41
CA SER A 282 7.17 21.70 -18.08
C SER A 282 6.81 23.19 -18.00
N LYS A 283 6.84 23.76 -16.81
CA LYS A 283 7.00 25.19 -16.61
C LYS A 283 8.02 25.42 -15.52
#